data_97f5b1cbb52722f110dfe410530a2677
#
_entry.id   97f5b1cbb52722f110dfe410530a2677
#
_cell.length_a   1.000
_cell.length_b   1.000
_cell.length_c   1.000
_cell.angle_alpha   90.00
_cell.angle_beta   90.00
_cell.angle_gamma   90.00
#
_symmetry.space_group_name_H-M   'P 1'
#
loop_
_entity.id
_entity.type
_entity.pdbx_description
1 polymer ?
#
loop_
_entity_poly.entity_id
_entity_poly.type
_entity_poly.pdbx_seq_one_letter_code
_entity_poly.pdbx_strand_id
1 'polypeptide(L)'
;MHSILRTSFAACIAAGIAASSAVTAQELSGDLVIFSDMSNPAPRAVMEDMVARFGEMHPDLNIELTVIDREAYKTQIRNFLTANAPDVANWYAANRMIPYVEAGLFEDISDLWEGQISEELASTKNALTLDGAQYGVPYTYYQWGVYYRKDIFEQYGLSEPTTWEEELANCQTLLDNGVKCYTIGTKFLWTAGGWFDYLNMRTNGYDFHARLTNGEESWESDEVRATFANWRQLIDMGAFVDDHQTYSWQEALPFMVNGEAAAYLMGNFAVAPLREAGLTDDQIDFYQFVEITPGIPMGEDAPTDTFHIPANASNKEAAREFLRFVVSADNQTLINNGANLGQLPVNANSSVDDDKFLQQGFDMLSNKAPGGIAQFFDRDAPAEMAAVAMEGFQEFMVFPDNLDDILYRLEAAREDIYE
;
A
#
# COMPACT_ATOMS: atom_id res chain seq x y z
N MET A 1 70.27 16.19 62.75
CA MET A 1 70.52 14.95 61.97
C MET A 1 69.13 14.42 61.55
N HIS A 2 69.00 14.17 60.36
CA HIS A 2 67.91 13.59 59.52
C HIS A 2 67.29 14.59 58.56
N SER A 3 67.80 14.55 57.36
CA SER A 3 67.32 15.18 56.13
C SER A 3 66.11 14.47 55.66
N ILE A 4 65.06 15.19 55.32
CA ILE A 4 63.87 14.67 54.60
C ILE A 4 63.89 15.28 53.21
N LEU A 5 64.20 14.42 52.22
CA LEU A 5 63.94 14.76 50.78
C LEU A 5 62.49 14.88 50.47
N ARG A 6 62.15 15.98 49.91
CA ARG A 6 60.80 16.18 49.24
C ARG A 6 60.95 15.94 47.74
N THR A 7 60.34 14.86 47.25
CA THR A 7 60.22 14.54 45.83
C THR A 7 58.95 15.22 45.33
N SER A 8 59.09 16.16 44.38
CA SER A 8 57.98 16.81 43.69
C SER A 8 57.57 15.96 42.52
N PHE A 9 56.31 15.47 42.48
CA PHE A 9 55.66 14.86 41.35
C PHE A 9 55.06 15.94 40.46
N ALA A 10 55.57 16.11 39.26
CA ALA A 10 54.99 16.92 38.23
C ALA A 10 53.94 16.08 37.45
N ALA A 11 52.68 16.41 37.58
CA ALA A 11 51.59 15.82 36.81
C ALA A 11 51.48 16.53 35.45
N CYS A 12 51.86 15.90 34.36
CA CYS A 12 51.56 16.33 33.02
C CYS A 12 50.10 15.99 32.70
N ILE A 13 49.24 16.99 32.63
CA ILE A 13 47.89 16.87 32.07
C ILE A 13 48.01 16.95 30.54
N ALA A 14 47.89 15.81 29.85
CA ALA A 14 47.74 15.78 28.41
C ALA A 14 46.27 16.09 28.11
N ALA A 15 46.00 17.30 27.62
CA ALA A 15 44.68 17.65 27.07
C ALA A 15 44.54 16.97 25.70
N GLY A 16 43.80 15.86 25.66
CA GLY A 16 43.37 15.24 24.42
C GLY A 16 42.29 16.12 23.78
N ILE A 17 42.64 16.80 22.71
CA ILE A 17 41.67 17.46 21.82
C ILE A 17 40.97 16.35 21.03
N ALA A 18 39.76 15.97 21.45
CA ALA A 18 38.88 15.17 20.61
C ALA A 18 38.46 16.05 19.42
N ALA A 19 39.08 15.84 18.28
CA ALA A 19 38.58 16.39 17.03
C ALA A 19 37.30 15.64 16.70
N SER A 20 36.17 16.24 17.03
CA SER A 20 34.89 15.85 16.44
C SER A 20 35.00 16.12 14.94
N SER A 21 35.12 15.09 14.16
CA SER A 21 34.94 15.16 12.72
C SER A 21 33.47 15.55 12.50
N ALA A 22 33.22 16.83 12.35
CA ALA A 22 31.95 17.26 11.74
C ALA A 22 31.94 16.63 10.35
N VAL A 23 31.07 15.64 10.15
CA VAL A 23 30.67 15.23 8.80
C VAL A 23 30.03 16.49 8.22
N THR A 24 30.76 17.20 7.37
CA THR A 24 30.17 18.26 6.57
C THR A 24 29.15 17.57 5.69
N ALA A 25 27.87 17.84 5.91
CA ALA A 25 26.82 17.48 4.94
C ALA A 25 27.29 18.01 3.59
N GLN A 26 27.38 17.15 2.60
CA GLN A 26 27.76 17.54 1.25
C GLN A 26 26.68 18.51 0.74
N GLU A 27 27.07 19.68 0.31
CA GLU A 27 26.13 20.66 -0.25
C GLU A 27 25.59 20.10 -1.58
N LEU A 28 24.35 19.63 -1.59
CA LEU A 28 23.69 19.17 -2.79
C LEU A 28 23.37 20.33 -3.71
N SER A 29 23.57 20.17 -5.00
CA SER A 29 23.33 21.23 -6.00
C SER A 29 22.91 20.65 -7.35
N GLY A 30 22.45 21.53 -8.24
CA GLY A 30 21.99 21.16 -9.59
C GLY A 30 20.49 20.86 -9.64
N ASP A 31 20.06 20.17 -10.68
CA ASP A 31 18.65 19.84 -10.88
C ASP A 31 18.30 18.51 -10.20
N LEU A 32 17.12 18.43 -9.59
CA LEU A 32 16.50 17.20 -9.09
C LEU A 32 15.11 17.09 -9.70
N VAL A 33 14.91 16.13 -10.58
CA VAL A 33 13.64 15.91 -11.28
C VAL A 33 12.89 14.76 -10.62
N ILE A 34 11.65 15.02 -10.18
CA ILE A 34 10.81 14.05 -9.48
C ILE A 34 9.52 13.85 -10.26
N PHE A 35 9.20 12.59 -10.61
CA PHE A 35 7.92 12.21 -11.18
C PHE A 35 7.10 11.46 -10.14
N SER A 36 5.83 11.86 -10.01
CA SER A 36 4.91 11.31 -9.00
C SER A 36 3.56 10.97 -9.59
N ASP A 37 2.97 9.87 -9.11
CA ASP A 37 1.60 9.44 -9.40
C ASP A 37 0.59 9.91 -8.34
N MET A 38 1.03 10.70 -7.36
CA MET A 38 0.21 11.20 -6.25
C MET A 38 -0.73 12.32 -6.74
N SER A 39 -1.67 11.99 -7.63
CA SER A 39 -2.49 12.96 -8.37
C SER A 39 -3.78 13.38 -7.69
N ASN A 40 -4.31 12.59 -6.74
CA ASN A 40 -5.47 12.98 -5.94
C ASN A 40 -5.15 14.18 -5.02
N PRO A 41 -6.13 15.03 -4.65
CA PRO A 41 -5.88 16.30 -3.96
C PRO A 41 -4.99 16.17 -2.71
N ALA A 42 -5.33 15.31 -1.75
CA ALA A 42 -4.55 15.18 -0.52
C ALA A 42 -3.14 14.57 -0.76
N PRO A 43 -2.95 13.45 -1.46
CA PRO A 43 -1.63 12.96 -1.82
C PRO A 43 -0.78 13.97 -2.58
N ARG A 44 -1.38 14.71 -3.50
CA ARG A 44 -0.68 15.76 -4.27
C ARG A 44 -0.16 16.87 -3.36
N ALA A 45 -0.99 17.35 -2.45
CA ALA A 45 -0.57 18.38 -1.48
C ALA A 45 0.59 17.88 -0.59
N VAL A 46 0.55 16.61 -0.17
CA VAL A 46 1.64 15.98 0.59
C VAL A 46 2.94 15.93 -0.23
N MET A 47 2.85 15.54 -1.51
CA MET A 47 4.04 15.49 -2.38
C MET A 47 4.63 16.87 -2.61
N GLU A 48 3.80 17.88 -2.88
CA GLU A 48 4.22 19.28 -3.05
C GLU A 48 4.87 19.82 -1.77
N ASP A 49 4.33 19.52 -0.58
CA ASP A 49 4.89 19.89 0.71
C ASP A 49 6.25 19.20 1.00
N MET A 50 6.36 17.89 0.74
CA MET A 50 7.63 17.17 0.88
C MET A 50 8.73 17.80 0.04
N VAL A 51 8.43 18.10 -1.23
CA VAL A 51 9.38 18.74 -2.15
C VAL A 51 9.77 20.14 -1.66
N ALA A 52 8.80 20.93 -1.19
CA ALA A 52 9.07 22.27 -0.67
C ALA A 52 9.99 22.22 0.57
N ARG A 53 9.69 21.35 1.53
CA ARG A 53 10.52 21.18 2.75
C ARG A 53 11.92 20.68 2.44
N PHE A 54 12.06 19.75 1.50
CA PHE A 54 13.37 19.29 1.06
C PHE A 54 14.17 20.40 0.35
N GLY A 55 13.50 21.22 -0.48
CA GLY A 55 14.12 22.38 -1.11
C GLY A 55 14.58 23.46 -0.12
N GLU A 56 13.83 23.69 0.97
CA GLU A 56 14.26 24.58 2.07
C GLU A 56 15.53 24.08 2.77
N MET A 57 15.70 22.76 2.89
CA MET A 57 16.91 22.16 3.46
C MET A 57 18.11 22.22 2.51
N HIS A 58 17.86 22.26 1.19
CA HIS A 58 18.88 22.20 0.14
C HIS A 58 18.68 23.34 -0.88
N PRO A 59 18.96 24.62 -0.51
CA PRO A 59 18.63 25.78 -1.33
C PRO A 59 19.39 25.88 -2.65
N ASP A 60 20.47 25.13 -2.83
CA ASP A 60 21.26 25.08 -4.07
C ASP A 60 20.75 24.02 -5.07
N LEU A 61 19.68 23.26 -4.71
CA LEU A 61 18.98 22.38 -5.62
C LEU A 61 17.85 23.13 -6.35
N ASN A 62 17.76 22.92 -7.65
CA ASN A 62 16.58 23.28 -8.44
C ASN A 62 15.68 22.06 -8.57
N ILE A 63 14.58 22.01 -7.83
CA ILE A 63 13.71 20.81 -7.79
C ILE A 63 12.53 21.01 -8.73
N GLU A 64 12.36 20.08 -9.67
CA GLU A 64 11.22 20.01 -10.59
C GLU A 64 10.33 18.83 -10.23
N LEU A 65 9.09 19.09 -9.82
CA LEU A 65 8.08 18.08 -9.55
C LEU A 65 7.07 18.00 -10.70
N THR A 66 6.91 16.82 -11.29
CA THR A 66 5.85 16.51 -12.25
C THR A 66 4.89 15.49 -11.65
N VAL A 67 3.65 15.90 -11.42
CA VAL A 67 2.56 15.02 -10.96
C VAL A 67 1.69 14.62 -12.14
N ILE A 68 1.54 13.32 -12.35
CA ILE A 68 0.82 12.71 -13.47
C ILE A 68 -0.36 11.91 -12.90
N ASP A 69 -1.49 11.89 -13.60
CA ASP A 69 -2.63 11.04 -13.24
C ASP A 69 -2.18 9.58 -13.00
N ARG A 70 -2.65 8.98 -11.91
CA ARG A 70 -2.17 7.68 -11.42
C ARG A 70 -2.31 6.57 -12.47
N GLU A 71 -3.45 6.49 -13.16
CA GLU A 71 -3.66 5.43 -14.15
C GLU A 71 -2.86 5.69 -15.45
N ALA A 72 -2.74 6.96 -15.84
CA ALA A 72 -1.86 7.35 -16.93
C ALA A 72 -0.38 7.07 -16.62
N TYR A 73 0.05 7.34 -15.37
CA TYR A 73 1.42 7.06 -14.91
C TYR A 73 1.77 5.58 -15.03
N LYS A 74 0.89 4.68 -14.58
CA LYS A 74 1.07 3.22 -14.66
C LYS A 74 1.37 2.74 -16.09
N THR A 75 0.73 3.36 -17.08
CA THR A 75 0.92 2.98 -18.50
C THR A 75 2.14 3.62 -19.13
N GLN A 76 2.66 4.71 -18.57
CA GLN A 76 3.72 5.54 -19.17
C GLN A 76 5.09 5.38 -18.49
N ILE A 77 5.14 4.84 -17.27
CA ILE A 77 6.38 4.82 -16.48
C ILE A 77 7.55 4.17 -17.22
N ARG A 78 7.34 3.06 -17.94
CA ARG A 78 8.41 2.42 -18.70
C ARG A 78 9.01 3.37 -19.75
N ASN A 79 8.19 4.17 -20.40
CA ASN A 79 8.65 5.16 -21.36
C ASN A 79 9.45 6.29 -20.68
N PHE A 80 9.00 6.75 -19.50
CA PHE A 80 9.76 7.76 -18.74
C PHE A 80 11.14 7.23 -18.38
N LEU A 81 11.22 6.04 -17.79
CA LEU A 81 12.48 5.44 -17.35
C LEU A 81 13.47 5.18 -18.49
N THR A 82 12.98 4.94 -19.72
CA THR A 82 13.84 4.63 -20.88
C THR A 82 14.24 5.85 -21.70
N ALA A 83 13.36 6.84 -21.85
CA ALA A 83 13.57 7.95 -22.79
C ALA A 83 13.98 9.26 -22.13
N ASN A 84 13.45 9.57 -20.97
CA ASN A 84 13.69 10.81 -20.24
C ASN A 84 13.50 10.57 -18.74
N ALA A 85 14.42 9.83 -18.15
CA ALA A 85 14.33 9.39 -16.77
C ALA A 85 14.36 10.58 -15.80
N PRO A 86 13.41 10.68 -14.85
CA PRO A 86 13.57 11.57 -13.71
C PRO A 86 14.71 11.09 -12.79
N ASP A 87 15.04 11.85 -11.77
CA ASP A 87 15.98 11.41 -10.74
C ASP A 87 15.29 10.57 -9.65
N VAL A 88 13.99 10.83 -9.42
CA VAL A 88 13.14 10.06 -8.50
C VAL A 88 11.80 9.76 -9.17
N ALA A 89 11.33 8.53 -9.00
CA ALA A 89 10.03 8.09 -9.52
C ALA A 89 9.25 7.33 -8.44
N ASN A 90 7.95 7.61 -8.28
CA ASN A 90 7.05 6.73 -7.55
C ASN A 90 6.87 5.41 -8.30
N TRP A 91 6.73 4.33 -7.57
CA TRP A 91 6.26 3.05 -8.09
C TRP A 91 5.73 2.17 -6.95
N TYR A 92 5.66 0.88 -7.20
CA TYR A 92 5.15 -0.15 -6.29
C TYR A 92 6.24 -1.16 -5.95
N ALA A 93 6.09 -1.84 -4.84
CA ALA A 93 6.94 -2.92 -4.39
C ALA A 93 6.65 -4.27 -5.09
N ALA A 94 7.32 -5.32 -4.66
CA ALA A 94 7.12 -6.72 -5.03
C ALA A 94 7.13 -6.97 -6.56
N ASN A 95 6.26 -7.80 -7.08
CA ASN A 95 6.26 -8.19 -8.49
C ASN A 95 6.01 -7.02 -9.47
N ARG A 96 5.51 -5.89 -9.01
CA ARG A 96 5.41 -4.67 -9.85
C ARG A 96 6.77 -4.00 -10.05
N MET A 97 7.70 -4.14 -9.11
CA MET A 97 9.07 -3.62 -9.21
C MET A 97 9.96 -4.51 -10.10
N ILE A 98 9.85 -5.82 -9.96
CA ILE A 98 10.76 -6.82 -10.54
C ILE A 98 11.03 -6.61 -12.03
N PRO A 99 10.03 -6.46 -12.94
CA PRO A 99 10.29 -6.30 -14.38
C PRO A 99 11.11 -5.06 -14.75
N TYR A 100 11.09 -4.04 -13.90
CA TYR A 100 11.89 -2.82 -14.10
C TYR A 100 13.32 -3.01 -13.62
N VAL A 101 13.53 -3.77 -12.54
CA VAL A 101 14.86 -4.16 -12.06
C VAL A 101 15.55 -5.07 -13.05
N GLU A 102 14.88 -6.12 -13.52
CA GLU A 102 15.40 -7.05 -14.53
C GLU A 102 15.75 -6.38 -15.87
N ALA A 103 14.96 -5.35 -16.23
CA ALA A 103 15.25 -4.51 -17.40
C ALA A 103 16.38 -3.48 -17.15
N GLY A 104 16.97 -3.41 -15.96
CA GLY A 104 18.02 -2.47 -15.59
C GLY A 104 17.57 -1.01 -15.56
N LEU A 105 16.28 -0.77 -15.24
CA LEU A 105 15.68 0.58 -15.23
C LEU A 105 15.69 1.24 -13.86
N PHE A 106 15.84 0.47 -12.77
CA PHE A 106 16.00 0.98 -11.42
C PHE A 106 17.43 0.74 -10.90
N GLU A 107 17.91 1.68 -10.13
CA GLU A 107 19.23 1.68 -9.48
C GLU A 107 19.22 0.78 -8.25
N ASP A 108 20.29 0.03 -8.04
CA ASP A 108 20.59 -0.61 -6.74
C ASP A 108 20.88 0.47 -5.70
N ILE A 109 20.06 0.54 -4.68
CA ILE A 109 20.16 1.49 -3.57
C ILE A 109 20.36 0.78 -2.21
N SER A 110 20.96 -0.40 -2.23
CA SER A 110 21.25 -1.18 -1.01
C SER A 110 22.08 -0.40 0.02
N ASP A 111 22.87 0.57 -0.46
CA ASP A 111 23.62 1.50 0.40
C ASP A 111 22.72 2.35 1.32
N LEU A 112 21.46 2.63 0.90
CA LEU A 112 20.48 3.32 1.75
C LEU A 112 19.90 2.45 2.85
N TRP A 113 19.97 1.13 2.68
CA TRP A 113 19.40 0.15 3.61
C TRP A 113 20.43 -0.36 4.64
N GLU A 114 21.51 0.38 4.84
CA GLU A 114 22.51 0.07 5.87
C GLU A 114 22.16 0.71 7.22
N GLY A 115 22.61 0.07 8.31
CA GLY A 115 22.48 0.61 9.67
C GLY A 115 21.04 0.80 10.12
N GLN A 116 20.74 1.96 10.69
CA GLN A 116 19.47 2.27 11.36
C GLN A 116 18.26 2.19 10.41
N ILE A 117 18.37 2.63 9.17
CA ILE A 117 17.28 2.59 8.17
C ILE A 117 16.80 1.15 7.96
N SER A 118 17.72 0.17 7.90
CA SER A 118 17.34 -1.24 7.73
C SER A 118 16.53 -1.80 8.91
N GLU A 119 16.75 -1.30 10.12
CA GLU A 119 15.99 -1.69 11.30
C GLU A 119 14.63 -0.97 11.35
N GLU A 120 14.61 0.31 11.03
CA GLU A 120 13.41 1.15 11.05
C GLU A 120 12.37 0.76 9.98
N LEU A 121 12.83 0.25 8.82
CA LEU A 121 11.98 -0.16 7.70
C LEU A 121 11.91 -1.68 7.51
N ALA A 122 12.26 -2.47 8.53
CA ALA A 122 12.38 -3.92 8.42
C ALA A 122 11.13 -4.63 7.89
N SER A 123 9.94 -4.12 8.20
CA SER A 123 8.65 -4.69 7.79
C SER A 123 8.44 -4.70 6.27
N THR A 124 9.05 -3.75 5.54
CA THR A 124 8.87 -3.58 4.09
C THR A 124 10.07 -4.02 3.26
N LYS A 125 11.20 -4.33 3.91
CA LYS A 125 12.47 -4.63 3.23
C LYS A 125 12.36 -5.75 2.20
N ASN A 126 11.68 -6.84 2.55
CA ASN A 126 11.54 -7.99 1.66
C ASN A 126 10.82 -7.64 0.35
N ALA A 127 9.78 -6.84 0.42
CA ALA A 127 9.01 -6.41 -0.75
C ALA A 127 9.81 -5.50 -1.72
N LEU A 128 10.96 -4.98 -1.28
CA LEU A 128 11.84 -4.10 -2.06
C LEU A 128 13.18 -4.76 -2.40
N THR A 129 13.33 -6.05 -2.10
CA THR A 129 14.55 -6.83 -2.31
C THR A 129 14.40 -7.81 -3.48
N LEU A 130 15.33 -7.75 -4.43
CA LEU A 130 15.50 -8.76 -5.47
C LEU A 130 16.97 -9.20 -5.48
N ASP A 131 17.22 -10.51 -5.46
CA ASP A 131 18.57 -11.12 -5.45
C ASP A 131 19.50 -10.56 -4.37
N GLY A 132 18.94 -10.15 -3.24
CA GLY A 132 19.67 -9.61 -2.09
C GLY A 132 19.94 -8.10 -2.15
N ALA A 133 19.65 -7.44 -3.26
CA ALA A 133 19.78 -5.98 -3.42
C ALA A 133 18.43 -5.26 -3.27
N GLN A 134 18.44 -4.00 -2.80
CA GLN A 134 17.26 -3.17 -2.62
C GLN A 134 17.17 -2.11 -3.70
N TYR A 135 15.96 -1.91 -4.25
CA TYR A 135 15.73 -1.05 -5.43
C TYR A 135 14.76 0.09 -5.20
N GLY A 136 14.25 0.27 -4.01
CA GLY A 136 13.33 1.35 -3.64
C GLY A 136 13.32 1.59 -2.14
N VAL A 137 12.61 2.64 -1.74
CA VAL A 137 12.25 2.91 -0.35
C VAL A 137 10.74 3.07 -0.23
N PRO A 138 10.13 2.60 0.88
CA PRO A 138 8.71 2.78 1.12
C PRO A 138 8.42 4.20 1.62
N TYR A 139 7.24 4.75 1.34
CA TYR A 139 6.80 5.98 2.00
C TYR A 139 5.49 5.84 2.76
N THR A 140 4.72 4.79 2.47
CA THR A 140 3.49 4.46 3.18
C THR A 140 3.08 3.02 2.89
N TYR A 141 2.19 2.47 3.73
CA TYR A 141 1.40 1.30 3.40
C TYR A 141 -0.05 1.52 3.85
N TYR A 142 -0.95 0.75 3.25
CA TYR A 142 -2.39 0.88 3.51
C TYR A 142 -2.87 -0.30 4.33
N GLN A 143 -3.78 -0.03 5.24
CA GLN A 143 -4.66 -1.06 5.74
C GLN A 143 -5.86 -1.16 4.81
N TRP A 144 -6.26 -2.38 4.50
CA TRP A 144 -7.47 -2.69 3.77
C TRP A 144 -8.52 -3.34 4.66
N GLY A 145 -9.80 -3.19 4.29
CA GLY A 145 -10.93 -3.80 4.96
C GLY A 145 -12.22 -3.10 4.62
N VAL A 146 -13.26 -3.29 5.40
CA VAL A 146 -14.60 -2.79 5.09
C VAL A 146 -14.87 -1.50 5.84
N TYR A 147 -14.92 -0.38 5.09
CA TYR A 147 -15.44 0.90 5.56
C TYR A 147 -16.94 0.89 5.41
N TYR A 148 -17.70 1.24 6.45
CA TYR A 148 -19.14 1.14 6.43
C TYR A 148 -19.83 2.37 7.02
N ARG A 149 -21.09 2.57 6.66
CA ARG A 149 -21.99 3.59 7.19
C ARG A 149 -22.58 3.11 8.51
N LYS A 150 -21.96 3.52 9.59
CA LYS A 150 -22.38 3.20 10.96
C LYS A 150 -23.79 3.65 11.25
N ASP A 151 -24.17 4.84 10.80
CA ASP A 151 -25.52 5.39 10.95
C ASP A 151 -26.59 4.54 10.22
N ILE A 152 -26.25 3.95 9.05
CA ILE A 152 -27.13 3.02 8.33
C ILE A 152 -27.23 1.69 9.10
N PHE A 153 -26.12 1.16 9.62
CA PHE A 153 -26.14 -0.06 10.41
C PHE A 153 -27.01 0.12 11.67
N GLU A 154 -26.82 1.25 12.39
CA GLU A 154 -27.63 1.58 13.55
C GLU A 154 -29.13 1.73 13.21
N GLN A 155 -29.45 2.35 12.06
CA GLN A 155 -30.83 2.53 11.57
C GLN A 155 -31.54 1.19 11.40
N TYR A 156 -30.84 0.16 10.92
CA TYR A 156 -31.42 -1.16 10.66
C TYR A 156 -31.14 -2.19 11.75
N GLY A 157 -30.50 -1.79 12.86
CA GLY A 157 -30.20 -2.63 13.99
C GLY A 157 -29.11 -3.69 13.70
N LEU A 158 -28.20 -3.35 12.78
CA LEU A 158 -27.07 -4.20 12.40
C LEU A 158 -25.87 -3.94 13.31
N SER A 159 -25.01 -4.95 13.44
CA SER A 159 -23.71 -4.87 14.12
C SER A 159 -22.60 -5.21 13.16
N GLU A 160 -21.38 -4.83 13.50
CA GLU A 160 -20.20 -5.27 12.78
C GLU A 160 -20.17 -6.81 12.74
N PRO A 161 -20.12 -7.42 11.55
CA PRO A 161 -20.06 -8.86 11.42
C PRO A 161 -18.66 -9.36 11.75
N THR A 162 -18.57 -10.58 12.24
CA THR A 162 -17.31 -11.30 12.51
C THR A 162 -17.18 -12.56 11.67
N THR A 163 -18.29 -13.06 11.17
CA THR A 163 -18.37 -14.27 10.36
C THR A 163 -19.07 -13.99 9.03
N TRP A 164 -18.82 -14.86 8.04
CA TRP A 164 -19.44 -14.78 6.73
C TRP A 164 -20.98 -14.89 6.79
N GLU A 165 -21.51 -15.71 7.69
CA GLU A 165 -22.94 -15.84 7.88
C GLU A 165 -23.57 -14.54 8.40
N GLU A 166 -22.91 -13.87 9.34
CA GLU A 166 -23.35 -12.56 9.83
C GLU A 166 -23.28 -11.50 8.74
N GLU A 167 -22.22 -11.50 7.91
CA GLU A 167 -22.06 -10.62 6.77
C GLU A 167 -23.21 -10.77 5.77
N LEU A 168 -23.52 -12.01 5.36
CA LEU A 168 -24.65 -12.30 4.46
C LEU A 168 -26.01 -11.91 5.07
N ALA A 169 -26.20 -12.09 6.37
CA ALA A 169 -27.41 -11.72 7.08
C ALA A 169 -27.59 -10.20 7.13
N ASN A 170 -26.52 -9.45 7.42
CA ASN A 170 -26.52 -8.00 7.36
C ASN A 170 -26.84 -7.50 5.94
N CYS A 171 -26.18 -8.09 4.95
CA CYS A 171 -26.41 -7.78 3.55
C CYS A 171 -27.87 -8.00 3.14
N GLN A 172 -28.47 -9.14 3.51
CA GLN A 172 -29.89 -9.39 3.22
C GLN A 172 -30.80 -8.35 3.85
N THR A 173 -30.51 -7.94 5.09
CA THR A 173 -31.30 -6.92 5.78
C THR A 173 -31.21 -5.56 5.06
N LEU A 174 -30.02 -5.17 4.58
CA LEU A 174 -29.82 -3.95 3.80
C LEU A 174 -30.62 -4.00 2.49
N LEU A 175 -30.50 -5.10 1.74
CA LEU A 175 -31.22 -5.30 0.47
C LEU A 175 -32.73 -5.27 0.62
N ASP A 176 -33.28 -5.88 1.67
CA ASP A 176 -34.71 -5.86 2.00
C ASP A 176 -35.23 -4.44 2.28
N ASN A 177 -34.33 -3.51 2.63
CA ASN A 177 -34.61 -2.09 2.87
C ASN A 177 -34.18 -1.18 1.68
N GLY A 178 -33.78 -1.76 0.56
CA GLY A 178 -33.43 -1.03 -0.66
C GLY A 178 -32.04 -0.37 -0.65
N VAL A 179 -31.15 -0.82 0.26
CA VAL A 179 -29.75 -0.36 0.34
C VAL A 179 -28.85 -1.47 -0.18
N LYS A 180 -27.95 -1.16 -1.11
CA LYS A 180 -26.91 -2.10 -1.55
C LYS A 180 -25.94 -2.37 -0.40
N CYS A 181 -25.39 -3.58 -0.32
CA CYS A 181 -24.41 -3.91 0.72
C CYS A 181 -23.12 -3.15 0.46
N TYR A 182 -22.63 -3.21 -0.77
CA TYR A 182 -21.35 -2.65 -1.16
C TYR A 182 -21.43 -1.72 -2.35
N THR A 183 -20.73 -0.59 -2.24
CA THR A 183 -20.27 0.13 -3.43
C THR A 183 -18.95 -0.46 -3.91
N ILE A 184 -18.71 -0.38 -5.21
CA ILE A 184 -17.45 -0.75 -5.85
C ILE A 184 -17.40 -0.08 -7.23
N GLY A 185 -16.21 0.30 -7.69
CA GLY A 185 -15.96 0.71 -9.06
C GLY A 185 -14.81 -0.11 -9.64
N THR A 186 -15.10 -0.92 -10.66
CA THR A 186 -14.12 -1.86 -11.24
C THR A 186 -13.61 -1.47 -12.63
N LYS A 187 -13.85 -0.23 -13.06
CA LYS A 187 -13.36 0.30 -14.35
C LYS A 187 -11.87 0.09 -14.56
N PHE A 188 -11.08 0.17 -13.49
CA PHE A 188 -9.64 -0.06 -13.48
C PHE A 188 -9.24 -1.41 -12.86
N LEU A 189 -10.17 -2.35 -12.76
CA LEU A 189 -10.01 -3.76 -12.41
C LEU A 189 -9.49 -4.06 -10.98
N TRP A 190 -8.50 -3.32 -10.48
CA TRP A 190 -7.79 -3.64 -9.22
C TRP A 190 -8.71 -3.76 -8.00
N THR A 191 -9.83 -3.06 -7.96
CA THR A 191 -10.81 -3.19 -6.87
C THR A 191 -11.46 -4.58 -6.81
N ALA A 192 -11.61 -5.24 -7.97
CA ALA A 192 -12.04 -6.64 -8.01
C ALA A 192 -10.94 -7.58 -7.49
N GLY A 193 -9.65 -7.20 -7.69
CA GLY A 193 -8.50 -7.91 -7.11
C GLY A 193 -8.58 -7.96 -5.58
N GLY A 194 -8.84 -6.83 -4.91
CA GLY A 194 -8.96 -6.81 -3.45
C GLY A 194 -10.10 -7.67 -2.91
N TRP A 195 -11.21 -7.79 -3.64
CA TRP A 195 -12.26 -8.76 -3.29
C TRP A 195 -11.78 -10.20 -3.40
N PHE A 196 -11.06 -10.53 -4.48
CA PHE A 196 -10.49 -11.87 -4.63
C PHE A 196 -9.49 -12.18 -3.52
N ASP A 197 -8.59 -11.25 -3.19
CA ASP A 197 -7.58 -11.42 -2.15
C ASP A 197 -8.22 -11.78 -0.81
N TYR A 198 -9.16 -10.97 -0.34
CA TYR A 198 -9.82 -11.23 0.92
C TYR A 198 -10.64 -12.52 0.91
N LEU A 199 -11.43 -12.77 -0.13
CA LEU A 199 -12.20 -14.01 -0.23
C LEU A 199 -11.28 -15.24 -0.26
N ASN A 200 -10.17 -15.19 -0.99
CA ASN A 200 -9.22 -16.30 -1.08
C ASN A 200 -8.47 -16.50 0.23
N MET A 201 -7.93 -15.44 0.83
CA MET A 201 -7.24 -15.53 2.12
C MET A 201 -8.15 -16.01 3.25
N ARG A 202 -9.44 -15.63 3.25
CA ARG A 202 -10.42 -16.05 4.26
C ARG A 202 -10.96 -17.46 4.04
N THR A 203 -10.95 -17.92 2.78
CA THR A 203 -11.40 -19.28 2.43
C THR A 203 -10.28 -20.31 2.60
N ASN A 204 -9.06 -19.99 2.11
CA ASN A 204 -7.98 -20.96 1.95
C ASN A 204 -6.71 -20.62 2.76
N GLY A 205 -6.62 -19.42 3.30
CA GLY A 205 -5.45 -18.92 4.04
C GLY A 205 -4.42 -18.21 3.18
N TYR A 206 -3.59 -17.39 3.83
CA TYR A 206 -2.54 -16.60 3.18
C TYR A 206 -1.51 -17.46 2.43
N ASP A 207 -1.10 -18.59 3.00
CA ASP A 207 -0.09 -19.46 2.38
C ASP A 207 -0.58 -20.01 1.03
N PHE A 208 -1.87 -20.37 0.93
CA PHE A 208 -2.44 -20.79 -0.35
C PHE A 208 -2.50 -19.62 -1.33
N HIS A 209 -2.95 -18.45 -0.88
CA HIS A 209 -3.02 -17.23 -1.68
C HIS A 209 -1.65 -16.88 -2.26
N ALA A 210 -0.60 -16.89 -1.43
CA ALA A 210 0.77 -16.62 -1.86
C ALA A 210 1.28 -17.62 -2.90
N ARG A 211 1.00 -18.92 -2.73
CA ARG A 211 1.38 -19.94 -3.73
C ARG A 211 0.61 -19.77 -5.04
N LEU A 212 -0.67 -19.41 -4.97
CA LEU A 212 -1.47 -19.16 -6.18
C LEU A 212 -0.93 -17.96 -6.97
N THR A 213 -0.63 -16.85 -6.30
CA THR A 213 -0.06 -15.64 -6.94
C THR A 213 1.35 -15.85 -7.47
N ASN A 214 2.09 -16.82 -6.91
CA ASN A 214 3.40 -17.27 -7.40
C ASN A 214 3.34 -18.37 -8.48
N GLY A 215 2.14 -18.76 -8.92
CA GLY A 215 1.95 -19.76 -9.98
C GLY A 215 2.15 -21.22 -9.54
N GLU A 216 2.28 -21.47 -8.23
CA GLU A 216 2.52 -22.82 -7.68
C GLU A 216 1.24 -23.63 -7.51
N GLU A 217 0.08 -22.99 -7.58
CA GLU A 217 -1.25 -23.60 -7.46
C GLU A 217 -2.05 -23.41 -8.76
N SER A 218 -2.95 -24.34 -9.03
CA SER A 218 -3.81 -24.27 -10.22
C SER A 218 -5.02 -23.35 -9.97
N TRP A 219 -5.35 -22.54 -10.97
CA TRP A 219 -6.58 -21.74 -10.98
C TRP A 219 -7.85 -22.59 -11.09
N GLU A 220 -7.74 -23.84 -11.56
CA GLU A 220 -8.86 -24.78 -11.65
C GLU A 220 -9.03 -25.61 -10.36
N SER A 221 -8.22 -25.37 -9.30
CA SER A 221 -8.29 -26.09 -8.02
C SER A 221 -9.64 -25.95 -7.31
N ASP A 222 -9.96 -26.89 -6.44
CA ASP A 222 -11.17 -26.84 -5.63
C ASP A 222 -11.15 -25.65 -4.65
N GLU A 223 -9.98 -25.25 -4.20
CA GLU A 223 -9.75 -24.09 -3.32
C GLU A 223 -10.11 -22.78 -4.01
N VAL A 224 -9.68 -22.59 -5.26
CA VAL A 224 -10.04 -21.40 -6.06
C VAL A 224 -11.54 -21.40 -6.33
N ARG A 225 -12.12 -22.55 -6.68
CA ARG A 225 -13.57 -22.68 -6.88
C ARG A 225 -14.36 -22.35 -5.61
N ALA A 226 -13.87 -22.73 -4.43
CA ALA A 226 -14.49 -22.37 -3.15
C ALA A 226 -14.46 -20.85 -2.92
N THR A 227 -13.38 -20.17 -3.28
CA THR A 227 -13.28 -18.69 -3.25
C THR A 227 -14.39 -18.04 -4.11
N PHE A 228 -14.51 -18.46 -5.36
CA PHE A 228 -15.55 -17.95 -6.25
C PHE A 228 -16.96 -18.32 -5.82
N ALA A 229 -17.14 -19.49 -5.17
CA ALA A 229 -18.45 -19.89 -4.64
C ALA A 229 -18.91 -18.96 -3.50
N ASN A 230 -18.00 -18.52 -2.63
CA ASN A 230 -18.30 -17.52 -1.61
C ASN A 230 -18.61 -16.15 -2.23
N TRP A 231 -17.84 -15.73 -3.22
CA TRP A 231 -18.11 -14.45 -3.92
C TRP A 231 -19.47 -14.47 -4.63
N ARG A 232 -19.82 -15.61 -5.25
CA ARG A 232 -21.09 -15.80 -5.94
C ARG A 232 -22.28 -15.55 -5.04
N GLN A 233 -22.21 -15.88 -3.74
CA GLN A 233 -23.30 -15.62 -2.82
C GLN A 233 -23.67 -14.13 -2.76
N LEU A 234 -22.67 -13.23 -2.70
CA LEU A 234 -22.90 -11.78 -2.73
C LEU A 234 -23.44 -11.32 -4.09
N ILE A 235 -22.91 -11.87 -5.19
CA ILE A 235 -23.34 -11.51 -6.54
C ILE A 235 -24.81 -11.91 -6.76
N ASP A 236 -25.17 -13.15 -6.42
CA ASP A 236 -26.52 -13.68 -6.60
C ASP A 236 -27.56 -12.96 -5.72
N MET A 237 -27.15 -12.44 -4.56
CA MET A 237 -27.98 -11.57 -3.71
C MET A 237 -28.20 -10.18 -4.33
N GLY A 238 -27.37 -9.74 -5.28
CA GLY A 238 -27.36 -8.37 -5.80
C GLY A 238 -26.73 -7.37 -4.82
N ALA A 239 -25.71 -7.80 -4.05
CA ALA A 239 -25.07 -7.04 -3.00
C ALA A 239 -24.35 -5.77 -3.49
N PHE A 240 -23.84 -5.78 -4.70
CA PHE A 240 -23.05 -4.70 -5.27
C PHE A 240 -23.93 -3.65 -5.99
N VAL A 241 -23.42 -2.42 -6.10
CA VAL A 241 -24.02 -1.39 -6.94
C VAL A 241 -24.05 -1.84 -8.41
N ASP A 242 -25.08 -1.47 -9.13
CA ASP A 242 -25.24 -1.83 -10.53
C ASP A 242 -24.19 -1.09 -11.40
N ASP A 243 -23.87 -1.64 -12.57
CA ASP A 243 -22.96 -1.04 -13.56
C ASP A 243 -21.57 -0.67 -13.01
N HIS A 244 -21.11 -1.34 -11.95
CA HIS A 244 -19.84 -1.06 -11.26
C HIS A 244 -18.62 -1.04 -12.19
N GLN A 245 -18.65 -1.76 -13.31
CA GLN A 245 -17.58 -1.80 -14.32
C GLN A 245 -17.40 -0.46 -15.06
N THR A 246 -18.33 0.46 -14.92
CA THR A 246 -18.27 1.80 -15.56
C THR A 246 -17.64 2.85 -14.65
N TYR A 247 -17.54 2.60 -13.35
CA TYR A 247 -17.03 3.54 -12.35
C TYR A 247 -15.60 3.26 -11.98
N SER A 248 -14.80 4.33 -11.81
CA SER A 248 -13.58 4.27 -11.00
C SER A 248 -13.96 4.12 -9.51
N TRP A 249 -12.98 3.81 -8.67
CA TRP A 249 -13.24 3.72 -7.23
C TRP A 249 -13.74 5.05 -6.64
N GLN A 250 -13.25 6.20 -7.16
CA GLN A 250 -13.72 7.53 -6.74
C GLN A 250 -15.16 7.81 -7.23
N GLU A 251 -15.47 7.44 -8.47
CA GLU A 251 -16.81 7.59 -9.03
C GLU A 251 -17.86 6.71 -8.32
N ALA A 252 -17.42 5.67 -7.62
CA ALA A 252 -18.25 4.80 -6.80
C ALA A 252 -18.51 5.32 -5.36
N LEU A 253 -17.71 6.26 -4.84
CA LEU A 253 -17.88 6.82 -3.49
C LEU A 253 -19.27 7.46 -3.25
N PRO A 254 -19.88 8.20 -4.20
CA PRO A 254 -21.19 8.81 -4.01
C PRO A 254 -22.28 7.84 -3.58
N PHE A 255 -22.27 6.59 -4.01
CA PHE A 255 -23.27 5.59 -3.58
C PHE A 255 -23.24 5.37 -2.06
N MET A 256 -22.04 5.32 -1.47
CA MET A 256 -21.89 5.23 -0.02
C MET A 256 -22.21 6.56 0.67
N VAL A 257 -21.76 7.68 0.13
CA VAL A 257 -22.01 9.02 0.68
C VAL A 257 -23.52 9.31 0.75
N ASN A 258 -24.27 8.96 -0.30
CA ASN A 258 -25.72 9.17 -0.38
C ASN A 258 -26.53 8.11 0.38
N GLY A 259 -25.91 7.06 0.90
CA GLY A 259 -26.59 5.96 1.58
C GLY A 259 -27.30 4.97 0.66
N GLU A 260 -26.96 4.96 -0.62
CA GLU A 260 -27.43 3.98 -1.61
C GLU A 260 -26.73 2.64 -1.44
N ALA A 261 -25.49 2.66 -0.90
CA ALA A 261 -24.74 1.50 -0.47
C ALA A 261 -24.22 1.71 0.97
N ALA A 262 -24.17 0.63 1.76
CA ALA A 262 -23.81 0.73 3.16
C ALA A 262 -22.30 0.59 3.43
N ALA A 263 -21.54 -0.07 2.56
CA ALA A 263 -20.13 -0.37 2.81
C ALA A 263 -19.27 -0.31 1.55
N TYR A 264 -17.94 -0.27 1.76
CA TYR A 264 -16.92 -0.29 0.72
C TYR A 264 -15.70 -1.09 1.22
N LEU A 265 -15.37 -2.19 0.58
CA LEU A 265 -14.09 -2.86 0.76
C LEU A 265 -13.02 -2.04 0.06
N MET A 266 -12.14 -1.37 0.81
CA MET A 266 -11.16 -0.41 0.28
C MET A 266 -9.98 -0.22 1.23
N GLY A 267 -8.92 0.41 0.72
CA GLY A 267 -7.82 0.89 1.55
C GLY A 267 -8.18 2.17 2.32
N ASN A 268 -7.47 2.44 3.41
CA ASN A 268 -7.71 3.59 4.28
C ASN A 268 -7.57 4.96 3.60
N PHE A 269 -7.00 5.02 2.41
CA PHE A 269 -6.99 6.22 1.57
C PHE A 269 -8.40 6.68 1.12
N ALA A 270 -9.44 5.84 1.28
CA ALA A 270 -10.83 6.22 1.02
C ALA A 270 -11.40 7.15 2.11
N VAL A 271 -10.82 7.16 3.32
CA VAL A 271 -11.34 7.94 4.45
C VAL A 271 -11.32 9.44 4.17
N ALA A 272 -10.22 9.96 3.62
CA ALA A 272 -10.11 11.38 3.31
C ALA A 272 -11.19 11.85 2.30
N PRO A 273 -11.39 11.22 1.14
CA PRO A 273 -12.49 11.57 0.25
C PRO A 273 -13.90 11.42 0.85
N LEU A 274 -14.13 10.44 1.72
CA LEU A 274 -15.42 10.31 2.42
C LEU A 274 -15.66 11.49 3.38
N ARG A 275 -14.64 11.92 4.13
CA ARG A 275 -14.69 13.11 4.99
C ARG A 275 -14.87 14.40 4.17
N GLU A 276 -14.17 14.55 3.05
CA GLU A 276 -14.31 15.67 2.11
C GLU A 276 -15.73 15.75 1.53
N ALA A 277 -16.37 14.62 1.29
CA ALA A 277 -17.77 14.54 0.87
C ALA A 277 -18.78 14.83 1.98
N GLY A 278 -18.31 15.10 3.22
CA GLY A 278 -19.12 15.55 4.36
C GLY A 278 -19.56 14.45 5.32
N LEU A 279 -19.06 13.22 5.19
CA LEU A 279 -19.28 12.18 6.19
C LEU A 279 -18.40 12.44 7.42
N THR A 280 -18.99 12.30 8.59
CA THR A 280 -18.29 12.46 9.88
C THR A 280 -17.80 11.10 10.41
N ASP A 281 -16.83 11.12 11.32
CA ASP A 281 -16.33 9.91 11.98
C ASP A 281 -17.38 9.19 12.86
N ASP A 282 -18.49 9.86 13.17
CA ASP A 282 -19.65 9.24 13.81
C ASP A 282 -20.53 8.46 12.81
N GLN A 283 -20.44 8.78 11.51
CA GLN A 283 -21.24 8.16 10.45
C GLN A 283 -20.52 7.03 9.73
N ILE A 284 -19.19 7.00 9.77
CA ILE A 284 -18.38 5.96 9.15
C ILE A 284 -17.57 5.21 10.20
N ASP A 285 -17.40 3.92 9.99
CA ASP A 285 -16.50 3.09 10.78
C ASP A 285 -15.83 2.04 9.90
N PHE A 286 -15.03 1.18 10.49
CA PHE A 286 -14.24 0.17 9.84
C PHE A 286 -14.36 -1.16 10.58
N TYR A 287 -14.46 -2.26 9.85
CA TYR A 287 -14.23 -3.59 10.38
C TYR A 287 -13.32 -4.41 9.47
N GLN A 288 -12.54 -5.30 10.10
CA GLN A 288 -11.68 -6.25 9.41
C GLN A 288 -12.54 -7.23 8.62
N PHE A 289 -12.16 -7.57 7.38
CA PHE A 289 -12.94 -8.52 6.57
C PHE A 289 -13.13 -9.83 7.33
N VAL A 290 -14.35 -10.34 7.31
CA VAL A 290 -14.83 -11.39 8.21
C VAL A 290 -14.19 -12.76 8.00
N GLU A 291 -14.23 -13.63 9.01
CA GLU A 291 -13.87 -15.04 8.89
C GLU A 291 -14.87 -15.77 7.97
N ILE A 292 -14.33 -16.52 6.98
CA ILE A 292 -15.15 -17.40 6.12
C ILE A 292 -14.98 -18.85 6.56
N THR A 293 -13.75 -19.34 6.58
CA THR A 293 -13.46 -20.72 7.04
C THR A 293 -12.94 -20.68 8.47
N PRO A 294 -13.67 -21.21 9.44
CA PRO A 294 -13.27 -21.17 10.84
C PRO A 294 -11.89 -21.77 11.10
N GLY A 295 -11.06 -21.01 11.82
CA GLY A 295 -9.73 -21.45 12.25
C GLY A 295 -8.61 -21.19 11.23
N ILE A 296 -8.90 -20.63 10.07
CA ILE A 296 -7.86 -20.11 9.16
C ILE A 296 -7.32 -18.79 9.73
N PRO A 297 -6.00 -18.66 9.93
CA PRO A 297 -5.42 -17.39 10.36
C PRO A 297 -5.72 -16.26 9.36
N MET A 298 -6.13 -15.11 9.89
CA MET A 298 -6.53 -13.97 9.06
C MET A 298 -5.31 -13.29 8.44
N GLY A 299 -5.14 -13.40 7.12
CA GLY A 299 -4.19 -12.63 6.33
C GLY A 299 -4.81 -11.29 5.93
N GLU A 300 -3.99 -10.25 5.74
CA GLU A 300 -4.44 -8.90 5.40
C GLU A 300 -3.69 -8.35 4.20
N ASP A 301 -4.37 -7.50 3.44
CA ASP A 301 -3.73 -6.66 2.44
C ASP A 301 -3.14 -5.41 3.09
N ALA A 302 -1.84 -5.18 2.89
CA ALA A 302 -1.17 -3.96 3.28
C ALA A 302 -0.14 -3.54 2.20
N PRO A 303 -0.62 -3.16 1.01
CA PRO A 303 0.25 -2.79 -0.08
C PRO A 303 1.09 -1.58 0.24
N THR A 304 2.35 -1.60 -0.25
CA THR A 304 3.37 -0.58 0.02
C THR A 304 3.61 0.26 -1.22
N ASP A 305 3.47 1.58 -1.12
CA ASP A 305 3.88 2.52 -2.17
C ASP A 305 5.31 3.01 -1.92
N THR A 306 6.04 3.24 -2.99
CA THR A 306 7.50 3.35 -2.96
C THR A 306 8.03 4.46 -3.83
N PHE A 307 9.29 4.88 -3.53
CA PHE A 307 10.10 5.71 -4.41
C PHE A 307 11.33 4.94 -4.86
N HIS A 308 11.71 5.15 -6.11
CA HIS A 308 12.85 4.53 -6.76
C HIS A 308 13.75 5.57 -7.41
N ILE A 309 15.02 5.22 -7.58
CA ILE A 309 15.97 5.99 -8.39
C ILE A 309 16.07 5.28 -9.75
N PRO A 310 15.69 5.94 -10.85
CA PRO A 310 15.95 5.40 -12.18
C PRO A 310 17.44 5.18 -12.43
N ALA A 311 17.80 4.10 -13.12
CA ALA A 311 19.20 3.76 -13.40
C ALA A 311 19.92 4.88 -14.20
N ASN A 312 19.16 5.62 -15.05
CA ASN A 312 19.65 6.73 -15.85
C ASN A 312 19.44 8.11 -15.19
N ALA A 313 19.15 8.17 -13.87
CA ALA A 313 19.02 9.41 -13.12
C ALA A 313 20.28 10.28 -13.26
N SER A 314 20.09 11.58 -13.45
CA SER A 314 21.19 12.54 -13.68
C SER A 314 21.84 12.99 -12.37
N ASN A 315 21.05 13.08 -11.28
CA ASN A 315 21.49 13.54 -9.96
C ASN A 315 21.18 12.48 -8.89
N LYS A 316 21.85 11.33 -8.99
CA LYS A 316 21.66 10.20 -8.07
C LYS A 316 21.97 10.51 -6.61
N GLU A 317 22.87 11.47 -6.37
CA GLU A 317 23.24 11.88 -5.02
C GLU A 317 22.10 12.65 -4.34
N ALA A 318 21.54 13.64 -5.01
CA ALA A 318 20.38 14.37 -4.51
C ALA A 318 19.15 13.44 -4.39
N ALA A 319 18.97 12.50 -5.33
CA ALA A 319 17.91 11.50 -5.26
C ALA A 319 18.04 10.62 -4.02
N ARG A 320 19.25 10.11 -3.70
CA ARG A 320 19.49 9.32 -2.48
C ARG A 320 19.17 10.09 -1.19
N GLU A 321 19.57 11.37 -1.15
CA GLU A 321 19.27 12.18 0.03
C GLU A 321 17.78 12.50 0.14
N PHE A 322 17.09 12.73 -0.97
CA PHE A 322 15.62 12.85 -0.99
C PHE A 322 14.97 11.57 -0.46
N LEU A 323 15.44 10.39 -0.87
CA LEU A 323 14.89 9.12 -0.38
C LEU A 323 15.14 8.94 1.14
N ARG A 324 16.31 9.33 1.66
CA ARG A 324 16.58 9.34 3.11
C ARG A 324 15.61 10.26 3.86
N PHE A 325 15.36 11.44 3.30
CA PHE A 325 14.39 12.37 3.85
C PHE A 325 12.97 11.77 3.86
N VAL A 326 12.54 11.16 2.76
CA VAL A 326 11.22 10.51 2.64
C VAL A 326 10.98 9.48 3.74
N VAL A 327 11.99 8.65 4.05
CA VAL A 327 11.83 7.55 5.04
C VAL A 327 12.14 7.97 6.48
N SER A 328 12.57 9.20 6.73
CA SER A 328 12.84 9.66 8.09
C SER A 328 11.58 9.61 8.96
N ALA A 329 11.72 9.26 10.24
CA ALA A 329 10.59 9.12 11.15
C ALA A 329 9.74 10.40 11.24
N ASP A 330 10.38 11.56 11.28
CA ASP A 330 9.70 12.86 11.33
C ASP A 330 8.87 13.12 10.08
N ASN A 331 9.44 12.87 8.89
CA ASN A 331 8.71 13.04 7.64
C ASN A 331 7.59 12.02 7.49
N GLN A 332 7.85 10.76 7.82
CA GLN A 332 6.86 9.70 7.80
C GLN A 332 5.67 10.00 8.74
N THR A 333 5.94 10.52 9.94
CA THR A 333 4.91 11.00 10.86
C THR A 333 4.10 12.11 10.23
N LEU A 334 4.76 13.10 9.61
CA LEU A 334 4.09 14.26 9.04
C LEU A 334 3.20 13.91 7.84
N ILE A 335 3.70 13.11 6.89
CA ILE A 335 3.00 12.84 5.63
C ILE A 335 1.84 11.85 5.79
N ASN A 336 1.92 10.93 6.76
CA ASN A 336 0.94 9.85 6.90
C ASN A 336 -0.20 10.21 7.86
N ASN A 337 0.00 11.11 8.81
CA ASN A 337 -1.00 11.42 9.82
C ASN A 337 -2.08 12.41 9.37
N GLY A 338 -3.22 12.33 10.06
CA GLY A 338 -4.31 13.31 10.01
C GLY A 338 -4.89 13.53 8.62
N ALA A 339 -5.02 14.81 8.27
CA ALA A 339 -5.57 15.25 6.97
C ALA A 339 -4.58 15.11 5.80
N ASN A 340 -3.35 14.67 6.05
CA ASN A 340 -2.34 14.47 5.02
C ASN A 340 -2.66 13.22 4.19
N LEU A 341 -1.85 12.16 4.23
CA LEU A 341 -2.22 10.92 3.52
C LEU A 341 -3.31 10.12 4.22
N GLY A 342 -3.41 10.20 5.55
CA GLY A 342 -4.31 9.36 6.33
C GLY A 342 -3.97 7.86 6.20
N GLN A 343 -2.68 7.56 6.03
CA GLN A 343 -2.14 6.23 5.80
C GLN A 343 -1.14 5.87 6.88
N LEU A 344 -0.67 4.63 6.89
CA LEU A 344 0.23 4.18 7.94
C LEU A 344 1.69 4.48 7.59
N PRO A 345 2.46 5.04 8.53
CA PRO A 345 3.89 5.21 8.34
C PRO A 345 4.61 3.86 8.36
N VAL A 346 5.62 3.72 7.51
CA VAL A 346 6.44 2.50 7.40
C VAL A 346 7.67 2.51 8.30
N ASN A 347 8.07 3.68 8.80
CA ASN A 347 9.20 3.80 9.72
C ASN A 347 8.73 3.48 11.15
N ALA A 348 9.35 2.49 11.79
CA ALA A 348 8.99 2.01 13.13
C ALA A 348 9.10 3.05 14.25
N ASN A 349 9.84 4.13 14.02
CA ASN A 349 10.01 5.23 14.98
C ASN A 349 9.03 6.39 14.74
N SER A 350 8.16 6.29 13.74
CA SER A 350 7.12 7.29 13.46
C SER A 350 5.99 7.22 14.47
N SER A 351 5.32 8.34 14.66
CA SER A 351 4.10 8.42 15.47
C SER A 351 2.86 8.27 14.60
N VAL A 352 1.82 7.69 15.17
CA VAL A 352 0.46 7.65 14.61
C VAL A 352 -0.42 8.55 15.46
N ASP A 353 -1.13 9.49 14.82
CA ASP A 353 -2.05 10.41 15.49
C ASP A 353 -3.24 9.69 16.14
N ASP A 354 -3.98 10.39 17.01
CA ASP A 354 -5.25 9.93 17.58
C ASP A 354 -6.40 9.89 16.54
N ASP A 355 -6.08 9.69 15.28
CA ASP A 355 -7.07 9.44 14.24
C ASP A 355 -7.58 8.00 14.35
N LYS A 356 -8.90 7.85 14.42
CA LYS A 356 -9.60 6.59 14.64
C LYS A 356 -9.20 5.51 13.63
N PHE A 357 -9.14 5.86 12.35
CA PHE A 357 -8.85 4.89 11.29
C PHE A 357 -7.37 4.52 11.24
N LEU A 358 -6.47 5.46 11.55
CA LEU A 358 -5.05 5.17 11.69
C LEU A 358 -4.78 4.22 12.86
N GLN A 359 -5.44 4.45 14.01
CA GLN A 359 -5.32 3.57 15.16
C GLN A 359 -5.86 2.16 14.87
N GLN A 360 -7.03 2.07 14.23
CA GLN A 360 -7.61 0.79 13.81
C GLN A 360 -6.70 0.03 12.84
N GLY A 361 -6.12 0.72 11.86
CA GLY A 361 -5.19 0.13 10.91
C GLY A 361 -3.90 -0.34 11.56
N PHE A 362 -3.33 0.47 12.44
CA PHE A 362 -2.13 0.10 13.20
C PHE A 362 -2.38 -1.14 14.08
N ASP A 363 -3.49 -1.16 14.80
CA ASP A 363 -3.88 -2.29 15.65
C ASP A 363 -4.11 -3.57 14.82
N MET A 364 -4.76 -3.44 13.67
CA MET A 364 -5.04 -4.57 12.78
C MET A 364 -3.74 -5.19 12.25
N LEU A 365 -2.85 -4.40 11.68
CA LEU A 365 -1.62 -4.90 11.08
C LEU A 365 -0.61 -5.38 12.14
N SER A 366 -0.60 -4.75 13.32
CA SER A 366 0.32 -5.14 14.40
C SER A 366 -0.12 -6.37 15.17
N ASN A 367 -1.43 -6.58 15.34
CA ASN A 367 -1.96 -7.55 16.31
C ASN A 367 -2.97 -8.55 15.74
N LYS A 368 -3.60 -8.25 14.59
CA LYS A 368 -4.75 -9.00 14.07
C LYS A 368 -4.53 -9.58 12.67
N ALA A 369 -3.30 -9.57 12.17
CA ALA A 369 -2.92 -10.20 10.90
C ALA A 369 -2.02 -11.43 11.11
N PRO A 370 -2.45 -12.42 11.92
CA PRO A 370 -1.63 -13.60 12.24
C PRO A 370 -1.43 -14.53 11.04
N GLY A 371 -2.22 -14.37 9.99
CA GLY A 371 -2.15 -15.16 8.77
C GLY A 371 -1.11 -14.66 7.76
N GLY A 372 -0.57 -13.46 7.95
CA GLY A 372 0.38 -12.84 7.03
C GLY A 372 -0.15 -11.57 6.36
N ILE A 373 0.73 -10.89 5.62
CA ILE A 373 0.45 -9.62 4.95
C ILE A 373 0.75 -9.78 3.45
N ALA A 374 -0.28 -9.62 2.63
CA ALA A 374 -0.20 -9.57 1.18
C ALA A 374 0.08 -8.14 0.69
N GLN A 375 0.70 -8.01 -0.49
CA GLN A 375 0.97 -6.71 -1.12
C GLN A 375 -0.16 -6.25 -2.04
N PHE A 376 -1.25 -6.95 -2.09
CA PHE A 376 -2.35 -6.80 -3.03
C PHE A 376 -2.16 -7.56 -4.34
N PHE A 377 -3.25 -8.11 -4.91
CA PHE A 377 -3.20 -9.04 -6.04
C PHE A 377 -2.33 -8.55 -7.21
N ASP A 378 -2.48 -7.29 -7.63
CA ASP A 378 -1.75 -6.73 -8.76
C ASP A 378 -0.26 -6.44 -8.47
N ARG A 379 0.19 -6.70 -7.24
CA ARG A 379 1.59 -6.59 -6.80
C ARG A 379 2.18 -7.93 -6.41
N ASP A 380 1.35 -8.86 -5.94
CA ASP A 380 1.78 -10.22 -5.56
C ASP A 380 1.87 -11.15 -6.78
N ALA A 381 1.04 -10.93 -7.81
CA ALA A 381 1.16 -11.63 -9.09
C ALA A 381 2.02 -10.85 -10.10
N PRO A 382 2.73 -11.53 -11.03
CA PRO A 382 3.36 -10.87 -12.18
C PRO A 382 2.35 -10.04 -12.97
N ALA A 383 2.80 -8.93 -13.57
CA ALA A 383 1.91 -7.95 -14.20
C ALA A 383 1.00 -8.56 -15.29
N GLU A 384 1.51 -9.53 -16.05
CA GLU A 384 0.77 -10.22 -17.11
C GLU A 384 -0.32 -11.11 -16.50
N MET A 385 -0.01 -11.88 -15.46
CA MET A 385 -0.99 -12.70 -14.75
C MET A 385 -2.03 -11.82 -14.03
N ALA A 386 -1.60 -10.75 -13.38
CA ALA A 386 -2.49 -9.81 -12.70
C ALA A 386 -3.51 -9.19 -13.67
N ALA A 387 -3.08 -8.81 -14.89
CA ALA A 387 -3.98 -8.25 -15.89
C ALA A 387 -5.07 -9.26 -16.29
N VAL A 388 -4.70 -10.48 -16.68
CA VAL A 388 -5.65 -11.51 -17.10
C VAL A 388 -6.59 -11.91 -15.97
N ALA A 389 -6.06 -12.06 -14.74
CA ALA A 389 -6.87 -12.48 -13.59
C ALA A 389 -7.88 -11.40 -13.19
N MET A 390 -7.46 -10.14 -13.09
CA MET A 390 -8.37 -9.06 -12.72
C MET A 390 -9.47 -8.80 -13.78
N GLU A 391 -9.18 -9.01 -15.07
CA GLU A 391 -10.23 -9.06 -16.11
C GLU A 391 -11.22 -10.19 -15.84
N GLY A 392 -10.73 -11.38 -15.50
CA GLY A 392 -11.56 -12.53 -15.13
C GLY A 392 -12.41 -12.26 -13.88
N PHE A 393 -11.87 -11.58 -12.88
CA PHE A 393 -12.60 -11.20 -11.66
C PHE A 393 -13.73 -10.22 -11.97
N GLN A 394 -13.49 -9.18 -12.78
CA GLN A 394 -14.53 -8.27 -13.21
C GLN A 394 -15.60 -8.99 -14.05
N GLU A 395 -15.17 -9.87 -14.98
CA GLU A 395 -16.10 -10.68 -15.78
C GLU A 395 -16.98 -11.55 -14.90
N PHE A 396 -16.40 -12.20 -13.86
CA PHE A 396 -17.17 -13.01 -12.92
C PHE A 396 -18.21 -12.19 -12.15
N MET A 397 -17.90 -10.97 -11.73
CA MET A 397 -18.85 -10.10 -11.04
C MET A 397 -20.05 -9.74 -11.93
N VAL A 398 -19.86 -9.67 -13.26
CA VAL A 398 -20.93 -9.31 -14.23
C VAL A 398 -21.62 -10.56 -14.79
N PHE A 399 -20.87 -11.62 -15.04
CA PHE A 399 -21.31 -12.87 -15.67
C PHE A 399 -20.83 -14.09 -14.86
N PRO A 400 -21.37 -14.34 -13.67
CA PRO A 400 -20.88 -15.38 -12.77
C PRO A 400 -21.01 -16.82 -13.30
N ASP A 401 -21.84 -17.02 -14.32
CA ASP A 401 -22.01 -18.33 -14.99
C ASP A 401 -20.83 -18.68 -15.91
N ASN A 402 -19.94 -17.71 -16.21
CA ASN A 402 -18.76 -17.93 -17.05
C ASN A 402 -17.56 -18.51 -16.26
N LEU A 403 -17.72 -18.90 -14.98
CA LEU A 403 -16.62 -19.27 -14.11
C LEU A 403 -15.66 -20.31 -14.72
N ASP A 404 -16.19 -21.38 -15.33
CA ASP A 404 -15.33 -22.43 -15.91
C ASP A 404 -14.47 -21.91 -17.05
N ASP A 405 -15.02 -21.03 -17.92
CA ASP A 405 -14.27 -20.41 -19.00
C ASP A 405 -13.22 -19.41 -18.47
N ILE A 406 -13.55 -18.70 -17.38
CA ILE A 406 -12.62 -17.81 -16.71
C ILE A 406 -11.46 -18.61 -16.15
N LEU A 407 -11.72 -19.63 -15.33
CA LEU A 407 -10.68 -20.45 -14.69
C LEU A 407 -9.77 -21.13 -15.72
N TYR A 408 -10.34 -21.67 -16.81
CA TYR A 408 -9.56 -22.24 -17.91
C TYR A 408 -8.58 -21.21 -18.52
N ARG A 409 -9.01 -19.96 -18.74
CA ARG A 409 -8.14 -18.90 -19.26
C ARG A 409 -7.06 -18.51 -18.27
N LEU A 410 -7.39 -18.47 -16.98
CA LEU A 410 -6.42 -18.15 -15.93
C LEU A 410 -5.37 -19.25 -15.79
N GLU A 411 -5.78 -20.52 -15.88
CA GLU A 411 -4.84 -21.65 -15.85
C GLU A 411 -3.93 -21.64 -17.07
N ALA A 412 -4.46 -21.43 -18.26
CA ALA A 412 -3.64 -21.32 -19.47
C ALA A 412 -2.63 -20.16 -19.39
N ALA A 413 -3.03 -19.01 -18.80
CA ALA A 413 -2.12 -17.90 -18.56
C ALA A 413 -1.05 -18.25 -17.52
N ARG A 414 -1.40 -18.97 -16.45
CA ARG A 414 -0.45 -19.48 -15.46
C ARG A 414 0.62 -20.35 -16.10
N GLU A 415 0.21 -21.33 -16.91
CA GLU A 415 1.13 -22.22 -17.60
C GLU A 415 2.09 -21.47 -18.54
N ASP A 416 1.62 -20.42 -19.23
CA ASP A 416 2.43 -19.63 -20.16
C ASP A 416 3.40 -18.66 -19.45
N ILE A 417 3.02 -18.14 -18.29
CA ILE A 417 3.78 -17.10 -17.59
C ILE A 417 4.82 -17.69 -16.61
N TYR A 418 4.49 -18.81 -15.95
CA TYR A 418 5.35 -19.37 -14.90
C TYR A 418 6.15 -20.61 -15.31
N GLU A 419 5.90 -21.19 -16.50
CA GLU A 419 6.69 -22.30 -17.09
C GLU A 419 7.74 -21.79 -18.10
#